data_47a7d446e224f99ce5656ea5acc5e6bd
#
_entry.id   47a7d446e224f99ce5656ea5acc5e6bd
#
_cell.length_a   1.000
_cell.length_b   1.000
_cell.length_c   1.000
_cell.angle_alpha   90.00
_cell.angle_beta   90.00
_cell.angle_gamma   90.00
#
_symmetry.space_group_name_H-M   'P 1'
#
loop_
_entity.id
_entity.type
_entity.pdbx_description
1 polymer ?
#
loop_
_entity_poly.entity_id
_entity_poly.type
_entity_poly.pdbx_seq_one_letter_code
_entity_poly.pdbx_strand_id
1 'polypeptide(L)'
;MTFRNEEHQRFYEAARFKYEGDRERLALMYLLGLDDNSRAHWRDCYDEERGLIKPNCLRCGWQTGGSRRAGMLGFALFRGSDIDIVDVMSNAEYYPYFVAALDLRFGHSRPDARPTRKESTGRPVLYTDETRQQVKNRHAAGLSIRKIAAELGMSPTTVAKLLHE
;
A
#
# COMPACT_ATOMS: atom_id res chain seq x y z
N MET A 1 1.82 8.95 4.09
CA MET A 1 3.11 8.53 4.71
C MET A 1 2.95 8.52 6.22
N THR A 2 3.46 7.53 6.93
CA THR A 2 3.30 7.37 8.38
C THR A 2 4.52 7.92 9.10
N PHE A 3 4.33 8.77 10.12
CA PHE A 3 5.40 9.27 10.98
C PHE A 3 5.18 8.79 12.41
N ARG A 4 6.27 8.60 13.16
CA ARG A 4 6.22 8.15 14.55
C ARG A 4 5.76 9.25 15.49
N ASN A 5 6.24 10.48 15.26
CA ASN A 5 5.90 11.68 15.99
C ASN A 5 6.21 12.92 15.12
N GLU A 6 5.95 14.11 15.66
CA GLU A 6 6.19 15.37 14.95
C GLU A 6 7.68 15.63 14.66
N GLU A 7 8.58 15.24 15.57
CA GLU A 7 10.02 15.40 15.37
C GLU A 7 10.54 14.54 14.22
N HIS A 8 10.02 13.31 14.09
CA HIS A 8 10.32 12.45 12.94
C HIS A 8 9.84 13.10 11.64
N GLN A 9 8.65 13.66 11.63
CA GLN A 9 8.10 14.35 10.46
C GLN A 9 8.96 15.56 10.09
N ARG A 10 9.28 16.44 11.05
CA ARG A 10 10.12 17.62 10.82
C ARG A 10 11.51 17.27 10.28
N PHE A 11 12.12 16.23 10.84
CA PHE A 11 13.43 15.76 10.39
C PHE A 11 13.37 15.28 8.93
N TYR A 12 12.34 14.50 8.60
CA TYR A 12 12.13 14.02 7.24
C TYR A 12 11.81 15.15 6.25
N GLU A 13 10.97 16.11 6.62
CA GLU A 13 10.62 17.25 5.76
C GLU A 13 11.85 18.11 5.44
N ALA A 14 12.73 18.33 6.41
CA ALA A 14 14.00 19.00 6.19
C ALA A 14 14.89 18.23 5.19
N ALA A 15 14.97 16.91 5.34
CA ALA A 15 15.68 16.04 4.41
C ALA A 15 15.04 16.05 3.01
N ARG A 16 13.70 16.04 2.93
CA ARG A 16 12.96 16.07 1.68
C ARG A 16 13.23 17.35 0.88
N PHE A 17 13.28 18.48 1.55
CA PHE A 17 13.63 19.74 0.91
C PHE A 17 15.05 19.71 0.32
N LYS A 18 16.00 19.10 1.05
CA LYS A 18 17.40 19.04 0.65
C LYS A 18 17.69 18.00 -0.45
N TYR A 19 17.01 16.87 -0.42
CA TYR A 19 17.27 15.71 -1.28
C TYR A 19 16.09 15.39 -2.19
N GLU A 20 15.46 16.42 -2.74
CA GLU A 20 14.31 16.26 -3.62
C GLU A 20 14.63 15.31 -4.80
N GLY A 21 13.77 14.33 -5.01
CA GLY A 21 13.95 13.32 -6.06
C GLY A 21 14.87 12.15 -5.73
N ASP A 22 15.72 12.25 -4.70
CA ASP A 22 16.63 11.18 -4.27
C ASP A 22 15.95 10.23 -3.28
N ARG A 23 15.24 9.24 -3.81
CA ARG A 23 14.47 8.28 -3.02
C ARG A 23 15.34 7.44 -2.09
N GLU A 24 16.58 7.12 -2.48
CA GLU A 24 17.51 6.34 -1.67
C GLU A 24 17.88 7.09 -0.40
N ARG A 25 18.27 8.35 -0.58
CA ARG A 25 18.66 9.21 0.52
C ARG A 25 17.46 9.57 1.40
N LEU A 26 16.30 9.80 0.80
CA LEU A 26 15.07 10.07 1.55
C LEU A 26 14.62 8.88 2.41
N ALA A 27 14.72 7.65 1.91
CA ALA A 27 14.43 6.46 2.68
C ALA A 27 15.42 6.26 3.86
N LEU A 28 16.71 6.53 3.61
CA LEU A 28 17.74 6.52 4.66
C LEU A 28 17.42 7.56 5.75
N MET A 29 17.17 8.82 5.37
CA MET A 29 16.88 9.89 6.33
C MET A 29 15.58 9.63 7.10
N TYR A 30 14.55 9.10 6.45
CA TYR A 30 13.32 8.70 7.09
C TYR A 30 13.58 7.68 8.21
N LEU A 31 14.39 6.66 7.97
CA LEU A 31 14.71 5.63 8.96
C LEU A 31 15.62 6.13 10.08
N LEU A 32 16.60 6.97 9.77
CA LEU A 32 17.44 7.61 10.78
C LEU A 32 16.67 8.63 11.64
N GLY A 33 15.56 9.14 11.14
CA GLY A 33 14.67 10.05 11.85
C GLY A 33 13.71 9.40 12.85
N LEU A 34 13.61 8.05 12.90
CA LEU A 34 12.55 7.36 13.64
C LEU A 34 12.57 7.57 15.16
N ASP A 35 13.73 7.69 15.77
CA ASP A 35 13.86 7.91 17.20
C ASP A 35 14.86 9.03 17.56
N ASP A 36 14.75 9.51 18.78
CA ASP A 36 15.51 10.68 19.25
C ASP A 36 17.01 10.45 19.20
N ASN A 37 17.47 9.25 19.59
CA ASN A 37 18.89 8.92 19.58
C ASN A 37 19.44 8.90 18.15
N SER A 38 18.74 8.25 17.22
CA SER A 38 19.14 8.23 15.82
C SER A 38 19.14 9.63 15.21
N ARG A 39 18.15 10.48 15.54
CA ARG A 39 18.12 11.86 15.09
C ARG A 39 19.29 12.69 15.64
N ALA A 40 19.64 12.51 16.90
CA ALA A 40 20.78 13.20 17.50
C ALA A 40 22.12 12.78 16.86
N HIS A 41 22.22 11.53 16.45
CA HIS A 41 23.44 10.90 15.96
C HIS A 41 23.43 10.57 14.46
N TRP A 42 22.53 11.13 13.67
CA TRP A 42 22.42 10.75 12.24
C TRP A 42 23.69 11.01 11.45
N ARG A 43 24.50 12.03 11.83
CA ARG A 43 25.79 12.34 11.21
C ARG A 43 26.88 11.32 11.53
N ASP A 44 26.70 10.54 12.59
CA ASP A 44 27.59 9.41 12.89
C ASP A 44 27.29 8.23 11.95
N CYS A 45 26.10 8.19 11.37
CA CYS A 45 25.64 7.14 10.45
C CYS A 45 25.82 7.52 8.98
N TYR A 46 25.80 8.81 8.66
CA TYR A 46 25.84 9.30 7.29
C TYR A 46 26.75 10.52 7.13
N ASP A 47 27.68 10.42 6.19
CA ASP A 47 28.53 11.53 5.76
C ASP A 47 27.85 12.31 4.65
N GLU A 48 27.38 13.49 5.00
CA GLU A 48 26.59 14.32 4.10
C GLU A 48 27.41 14.90 2.95
N GLU A 49 28.67 15.27 3.21
CA GLU A 49 29.57 15.85 2.22
C GLU A 49 29.99 14.83 1.16
N ARG A 50 30.27 13.62 1.61
CA ARG A 50 30.73 12.53 0.74
C ARG A 50 29.57 11.68 0.19
N GLY A 51 28.38 11.80 0.74
CA GLY A 51 27.22 10.96 0.39
C GLY A 51 27.43 9.49 0.77
N LEU A 52 28.10 9.21 1.88
CA LEU A 52 28.47 7.86 2.30
C LEU A 52 27.85 7.47 3.63
N ILE A 53 27.41 6.22 3.74
CA ILE A 53 27.04 5.62 5.01
C ILE A 53 28.30 5.30 5.83
N LYS A 54 28.17 5.37 7.17
CA LYS A 54 29.21 5.03 8.13
C LYS A 54 28.76 3.80 8.96
N PRO A 55 28.99 2.55 8.50
CA PRO A 55 28.40 1.35 9.12
C PRO A 55 28.81 1.16 10.59
N ASN A 56 29.92 1.74 11.02
CA ASN A 56 30.37 1.65 12.41
C ASN A 56 29.38 2.25 13.40
N CYS A 57 28.51 3.16 13.00
CA CYS A 57 27.48 3.73 13.88
C CYS A 57 26.53 2.65 14.42
N LEU A 58 26.31 1.55 13.70
CA LEU A 58 25.47 0.44 14.14
C LEU A 58 26.02 -0.31 15.38
N ARG A 59 27.27 -0.05 15.76
CA ARG A 59 27.94 -0.61 16.93
C ARG A 59 28.13 0.40 18.07
N CYS A 60 27.64 1.62 17.90
CA CYS A 60 27.76 2.66 18.90
C CYS A 60 26.84 2.40 20.10
N GLY A 61 27.28 2.82 21.29
CA GLY A 61 26.57 2.55 22.55
C GLY A 61 25.22 3.25 22.70
N TRP A 62 24.93 4.25 21.88
CA TRP A 62 23.64 4.95 21.87
C TRP A 62 22.55 4.17 21.09
N GLN A 63 22.93 3.17 20.30
CA GLN A 63 21.99 2.36 19.51
C GLN A 63 21.11 1.49 20.40
N THR A 64 19.81 1.55 20.17
CA THR A 64 18.82 0.60 20.67
C THR A 64 18.62 -0.54 19.66
N GLY A 65 17.95 -1.61 20.05
CA GLY A 65 17.61 -2.69 19.13
C GLY A 65 16.77 -2.21 17.95
N GLY A 66 15.82 -1.27 18.19
CA GLY A 66 14.99 -0.68 17.16
C GLY A 66 15.78 0.26 16.24
N SER A 67 16.53 1.19 16.79
CA SER A 67 17.33 2.14 16.00
C SER A 67 18.39 1.45 15.15
N ARG A 68 19.02 0.40 15.69
CA ARG A 68 19.97 -0.41 14.93
C ARG A 68 19.31 -1.09 13.72
N ARG A 69 18.14 -1.71 13.88
CA ARG A 69 17.40 -2.32 12.78
C ARG A 69 16.97 -1.29 11.73
N ALA A 70 16.52 -0.12 12.20
CA ALA A 70 16.20 1.00 11.30
C ALA A 70 17.43 1.46 10.50
N GLY A 71 18.59 1.58 11.15
CA GLY A 71 19.86 1.91 10.48
C GLY A 71 20.29 0.82 9.49
N MET A 72 20.19 -0.46 9.84
CA MET A 72 20.49 -1.58 8.93
C MET A 72 19.61 -1.54 7.67
N LEU A 73 18.31 -1.39 7.85
CA LEU A 73 17.39 -1.25 6.71
C LEU A 73 17.70 0.00 5.89
N GLY A 74 17.98 1.12 6.54
CA GLY A 74 18.35 2.37 5.86
C GLY A 74 19.59 2.21 4.99
N PHE A 75 20.61 1.52 5.48
CA PHE A 75 21.83 1.25 4.72
C PHE A 75 21.60 0.30 3.55
N ALA A 76 20.77 -0.73 3.75
CA ALA A 76 20.39 -1.63 2.67
C ALA A 76 19.61 -0.91 1.56
N LEU A 77 18.65 -0.05 1.93
CA LEU A 77 17.86 0.72 0.96
C LEU A 77 18.68 1.79 0.24
N PHE A 78 19.72 2.30 0.87
CA PHE A 78 20.60 3.32 0.29
C PHE A 78 21.66 2.73 -0.65
N ARG A 79 22.29 1.60 -0.26
CA ARG A 79 23.42 1.03 -1.03
C ARG A 79 23.30 -0.45 -1.40
N GLY A 80 22.18 -1.10 -1.10
CA GLY A 80 22.01 -2.52 -1.39
C GLY A 80 22.86 -3.43 -0.49
N SER A 81 23.10 -3.03 0.76
CA SER A 81 23.79 -3.90 1.72
C SER A 81 22.96 -5.12 2.07
N ASP A 82 23.60 -6.27 2.24
CA ASP A 82 22.93 -7.49 2.71
C ASP A 82 22.42 -7.31 4.14
N ILE A 83 21.16 -7.70 4.36
CA ILE A 83 20.53 -7.68 5.69
C ILE A 83 19.72 -8.97 5.89
N ASP A 84 19.63 -9.40 7.14
CA ASP A 84 18.61 -10.36 7.52
C ASP A 84 17.25 -9.64 7.63
N ILE A 85 16.44 -9.77 6.57
CA ILE A 85 15.13 -9.12 6.51
C ILE A 85 14.18 -9.62 7.59
N VAL A 86 14.32 -10.87 8.03
CA VAL A 86 13.48 -11.46 9.07
C VAL A 86 13.81 -10.81 10.42
N ASP A 87 15.10 -10.67 10.75
CA ASP A 87 15.51 -9.96 11.98
C ASP A 87 15.04 -8.52 11.95
N VAL A 88 15.25 -7.80 10.87
CA VAL A 88 14.84 -6.41 10.74
C VAL A 88 13.33 -6.24 10.90
N MET A 89 12.53 -7.04 10.20
CA MET A 89 11.06 -6.93 10.19
C MET A 89 10.39 -7.53 11.44
N SER A 90 11.11 -8.23 12.30
CA SER A 90 10.57 -8.81 13.53
C SER A 90 10.16 -7.78 14.58
N ASN A 91 10.60 -6.52 14.45
CA ASN A 91 10.23 -5.46 15.39
C ASN A 91 8.84 -4.89 15.04
N ALA A 92 7.81 -5.38 15.75
CA ALA A 92 6.41 -4.98 15.51
C ALA A 92 6.16 -3.47 15.67
N GLU A 93 6.85 -2.80 16.61
CA GLU A 93 6.73 -1.35 16.83
C GLU A 93 7.21 -0.54 15.62
N TYR A 94 8.29 -0.99 14.97
CA TYR A 94 8.93 -0.28 13.86
C TYR A 94 8.39 -0.73 12.49
N TYR A 95 7.72 -1.87 12.43
CA TYR A 95 7.24 -2.47 11.18
C TYR A 95 6.47 -1.49 10.25
N PRO A 96 5.50 -0.66 10.73
CA PRO A 96 4.78 0.26 9.86
C PRO A 96 5.70 1.29 9.19
N TYR A 97 6.75 1.70 9.88
CA TYR A 97 7.73 2.67 9.37
C TYR A 97 8.70 2.02 8.39
N PHE A 98 9.07 0.77 8.63
CA PHE A 98 9.91 0.01 7.70
C PHE A 98 9.21 -0.18 6.35
N VAL A 99 7.94 -0.50 6.39
CA VAL A 99 7.12 -0.59 5.16
C VAL A 99 7.00 0.77 4.47
N ALA A 100 6.81 1.86 5.22
CA ALA A 100 6.76 3.20 4.65
C ALA A 100 8.09 3.61 3.98
N ALA A 101 9.23 3.19 4.54
CA ALA A 101 10.55 3.41 3.93
C ALA A 101 10.73 2.63 2.63
N LEU A 102 10.26 1.38 2.57
CA LEU A 102 10.24 0.59 1.33
C LEU A 102 9.37 1.25 0.26
N ASP A 103 8.16 1.68 0.61
CA ASP A 103 7.26 2.39 -0.30
C ASP A 103 7.91 3.67 -0.84
N LEU A 104 8.62 4.40 0.00
CA LEU A 104 9.35 5.60 -0.36
C LEU A 104 10.50 5.30 -1.34
N ARG A 105 11.29 4.28 -1.05
CA ARG A 105 12.44 3.88 -1.86
C ARG A 105 12.02 3.41 -3.25
N PHE A 106 11.01 2.57 -3.35
CA PHE A 106 10.59 1.94 -4.59
C PHE A 106 9.45 2.68 -5.30
N GLY A 107 8.90 3.73 -4.70
CA GLY A 107 7.83 4.52 -5.29
C GLY A 107 6.48 3.80 -5.33
N HIS A 108 6.29 2.80 -4.48
CA HIS A 108 5.00 2.19 -4.30
C HIS A 108 4.16 3.11 -3.41
N SER A 109 3.37 3.98 -4.04
CA SER A 109 2.25 4.57 -3.33
C SER A 109 1.32 3.42 -3.00
N ARG A 110 1.22 3.04 -1.70
CA ARG A 110 0.05 2.28 -1.30
C ARG A 110 -1.15 3.10 -1.73
N PRO A 111 -2.08 2.58 -2.51
CA PRO A 111 -3.37 3.21 -2.62
C PRO A 111 -3.85 3.34 -1.17
N ASP A 112 -3.98 4.59 -0.71
CA ASP A 112 -4.52 4.92 0.60
C ASP A 112 -5.82 4.17 0.74
N ALA A 113 -5.89 3.31 1.75
CA ALA A 113 -6.93 2.33 1.96
C ALA A 113 -7.19 1.44 0.73
N ARG A 114 -7.22 0.12 0.91
CA ARG A 114 -7.95 -0.74 -0.05
C ARG A 114 -9.14 0.08 -0.50
N PRO A 115 -9.34 0.33 -1.82
CA PRO A 115 -10.59 0.89 -2.24
C PRO A 115 -11.63 0.07 -1.49
N THR A 116 -12.38 0.72 -0.60
CA THR A 116 -13.49 0.08 0.13
C THR A 116 -14.12 -0.74 -0.95
N ARG A 117 -13.97 -2.09 -0.83
CA ARG A 117 -14.39 -3.05 -1.86
C ARG A 117 -15.67 -2.45 -2.38
N LYS A 118 -15.58 -1.76 -3.55
CA LYS A 118 -16.77 -1.21 -4.19
C LYS A 118 -17.68 -2.37 -4.09
N GLU A 119 -18.73 -2.27 -3.25
CA GLU A 119 -19.68 -3.34 -3.06
C GLU A 119 -19.72 -3.99 -4.42
N SER A 120 -19.25 -5.23 -4.51
CA SER A 120 -19.12 -5.86 -5.81
C SER A 120 -20.52 -5.70 -6.33
N THR A 121 -20.70 -4.70 -7.19
CA THR A 121 -21.91 -4.60 -7.96
C THR A 121 -21.94 -5.96 -8.58
N GLY A 122 -22.77 -6.82 -7.98
CA GLY A 122 -22.87 -8.22 -8.35
C GLY A 122 -22.91 -8.19 -9.85
N ARG A 123 -22.30 -9.19 -10.50
CA ARG A 123 -22.27 -9.36 -11.95
C ARG A 123 -23.31 -8.45 -12.61
N PRO A 124 -22.94 -7.46 -13.47
CA PRO A 124 -23.85 -6.40 -13.93
C PRO A 124 -25.22 -6.99 -14.15
N VAL A 125 -26.26 -6.41 -13.54
CA VAL A 125 -27.62 -6.89 -13.72
C VAL A 125 -27.86 -6.77 -15.22
N LEU A 126 -27.74 -7.89 -15.91
CA LEU A 126 -27.74 -7.94 -17.39
C LEU A 126 -29.10 -7.55 -17.95
N TYR A 127 -30.10 -7.44 -17.06
CA TYR A 127 -31.50 -7.20 -17.43
C TYR A 127 -32.09 -6.14 -16.52
N THR A 128 -32.62 -5.08 -17.14
CA THR A 128 -33.30 -3.97 -16.46
C THR A 128 -34.66 -4.43 -15.92
N ASP A 129 -35.22 -3.64 -14.99
CA ASP A 129 -36.59 -3.89 -14.51
C ASP A 129 -37.62 -3.86 -15.63
N GLU A 130 -37.40 -3.05 -16.67
CA GLU A 130 -38.20 -3.04 -17.89
C GLU A 130 -38.19 -4.39 -18.62
N THR A 131 -37.05 -5.01 -18.72
CA THR A 131 -36.91 -6.34 -19.33
C THR A 131 -37.65 -7.40 -18.51
N ARG A 132 -37.57 -7.33 -17.18
CA ARG A 132 -38.35 -8.23 -16.28
C ARG A 132 -39.86 -8.04 -16.50
N GLN A 133 -40.33 -6.83 -16.57
CA GLN A 133 -41.71 -6.53 -16.78
C GLN A 133 -42.20 -7.01 -18.16
N GLN A 134 -41.39 -6.86 -19.20
CA GLN A 134 -41.70 -7.40 -20.52
C GLN A 134 -41.84 -8.92 -20.53
N VAL A 135 -40.95 -9.63 -19.82
CA VAL A 135 -41.04 -11.10 -19.67
C VAL A 135 -42.33 -11.48 -18.96
N LYS A 136 -42.67 -10.82 -17.85
CA LYS A 136 -43.89 -11.09 -17.06
C LYS A 136 -45.14 -10.84 -17.88
N ASN A 137 -45.22 -9.74 -18.63
CA ASN A 137 -46.35 -9.40 -19.46
C ASN A 137 -46.59 -10.42 -20.59
N ARG A 138 -45.49 -10.85 -21.27
CA ARG A 138 -45.60 -11.87 -22.33
C ARG A 138 -46.01 -13.22 -21.81
N HIS A 139 -45.52 -13.60 -20.64
CA HIS A 139 -45.91 -14.84 -19.98
C HIS A 139 -47.40 -14.81 -19.57
N ALA A 140 -47.87 -13.68 -19.02
CA ALA A 140 -49.28 -13.47 -18.69
C ALA A 140 -50.18 -13.48 -19.93
N ALA A 141 -49.67 -13.09 -21.10
CA ALA A 141 -50.34 -13.20 -22.39
C ALA A 141 -50.37 -14.63 -22.98
N GLY A 142 -49.85 -15.63 -22.21
CA GLY A 142 -49.86 -17.04 -22.59
C GLY A 142 -48.71 -17.50 -23.49
N LEU A 143 -47.68 -16.70 -23.70
CA LEU A 143 -46.51 -17.13 -24.46
C LEU A 143 -45.66 -18.11 -23.65
N SER A 144 -45.17 -19.16 -24.33
CA SER A 144 -44.25 -20.12 -23.69
C SER A 144 -42.89 -19.50 -23.47
N ILE A 145 -42.17 -19.96 -22.42
CA ILE A 145 -40.79 -19.52 -22.08
C ILE A 145 -39.87 -19.54 -23.30
N ARG A 146 -39.96 -20.59 -24.14
CA ARG A 146 -39.13 -20.72 -25.34
C ARG A 146 -39.42 -19.63 -26.37
N LYS A 147 -40.72 -19.26 -26.53
CA LYS A 147 -41.15 -18.22 -27.47
C LYS A 147 -40.72 -16.83 -27.00
N ILE A 148 -40.86 -16.56 -25.68
CA ILE A 148 -40.39 -15.32 -25.04
C ILE A 148 -38.86 -15.20 -25.17
N ALA A 149 -38.13 -16.28 -24.96
CA ALA A 149 -36.68 -16.33 -25.10
C ALA A 149 -36.24 -15.98 -26.56
N ALA A 150 -36.91 -16.54 -27.55
CA ALA A 150 -36.65 -16.26 -28.97
C ALA A 150 -36.94 -14.79 -29.33
N GLU A 151 -38.04 -14.23 -28.88
CA GLU A 151 -38.46 -12.84 -29.17
C GLU A 151 -37.53 -11.81 -28.50
N LEU A 152 -37.03 -12.09 -27.28
CA LEU A 152 -36.18 -11.18 -26.54
C LEU A 152 -34.66 -11.45 -26.71
N GLY A 153 -34.30 -12.43 -27.53
CA GLY A 153 -32.88 -12.80 -27.75
C GLY A 153 -32.18 -13.34 -26.48
N MET A 154 -32.94 -14.01 -25.58
CA MET A 154 -32.47 -14.51 -24.30
C MET A 154 -32.41 -16.04 -24.28
N SER A 155 -31.68 -16.61 -23.32
CA SER A 155 -31.77 -18.04 -23.07
C SER A 155 -33.10 -18.39 -22.34
N PRO A 156 -33.72 -19.56 -22.62
CA PRO A 156 -34.90 -20.01 -21.87
C PRO A 156 -34.70 -20.07 -20.38
N THR A 157 -33.49 -20.42 -19.93
CA THR A 157 -33.10 -20.46 -18.50
C THR A 157 -33.13 -19.07 -17.88
N THR A 158 -32.71 -18.04 -18.62
CA THR A 158 -32.76 -16.65 -18.18
C THR A 158 -34.19 -16.15 -18.04
N VAL A 159 -35.05 -16.47 -19.00
CA VAL A 159 -36.50 -16.11 -18.96
C VAL A 159 -37.15 -16.79 -17.74
N ALA A 160 -36.89 -18.06 -17.51
CA ALA A 160 -37.40 -18.78 -16.34
C ALA A 160 -36.97 -18.11 -15.03
N LYS A 161 -35.70 -17.70 -14.92
CA LYS A 161 -35.18 -17.01 -13.75
C LYS A 161 -35.87 -15.67 -13.49
N LEU A 162 -36.05 -14.86 -14.53
CA LEU A 162 -36.71 -13.55 -14.44
C LEU A 162 -38.23 -13.61 -14.11
N LEU A 163 -38.84 -14.78 -14.29
CA LEU A 163 -40.23 -15.02 -13.86
C LEU A 163 -40.35 -15.33 -12.39
N HIS A 164 -39.29 -15.87 -11.77
CA HIS A 164 -39.27 -16.28 -10.36
C HIS A 164 -38.66 -15.24 -9.42
N GLU A 165 -38.04 -14.21 -9.95
CA GLU A 165 -37.56 -13.03 -9.21
C GLU A 165 -38.65 -11.95 -9.14
#